data_15a0378c1cbe163a08bf4d82742f8515
#
_entry.id   15a0378c1cbe163a08bf4d82742f8515
#
_cell.length_a   1.000
_cell.length_b   1.000
_cell.length_c   1.000
_cell.angle_alpha   90.00
_cell.angle_beta   90.00
_cell.angle_gamma   90.00
#
_symmetry.space_group_name_H-M   'P 1'
#
loop_
_entity.id
_entity.type
_entity.pdbx_description
1 polymer ?
#
loop_
_entity_poly.entity_id
_entity_poly.type
_entity_poly.pdbx_seq_one_letter_code
_entity_poly.pdbx_strand_id
1 'polypeptide(L)'
;MEETLERIQNAAGELGYTVPIVHDMQGNMARNGIEVLPAQIMELCHGARAYEILKSDKDRYNQAMLPCRVAVYEKEDGKTYVSWTNYAHFSQLEHGISMEVFRQVGSDYDEIMQGIVKE
;
A
#
# COMPACT_ATOMS: atom_id res chain seq x y z
N MET A 1 -15.06 6.50 -4.11
CA MET A 1 -14.01 5.48 -3.98
C MET A 1 -13.20 5.25 -5.23
N GLU A 2 -13.84 5.09 -6.37
CA GLU A 2 -13.10 4.80 -7.61
C GLU A 2 -12.14 5.91 -8.00
N GLU A 3 -12.55 7.16 -7.84
CA GLU A 3 -11.67 8.30 -8.11
C GLU A 3 -10.42 8.28 -7.22
N THR A 4 -10.59 7.96 -5.94
CA THR A 4 -9.45 7.88 -5.01
C THR A 4 -8.49 6.77 -5.42
N LEU A 5 -9.02 5.59 -5.78
CA LEU A 5 -8.20 4.47 -6.24
C LEU A 5 -7.41 4.85 -7.50
N GLU A 6 -8.08 5.49 -8.45
CA GLU A 6 -7.44 5.92 -9.70
C GLU A 6 -6.33 6.93 -9.44
N ARG A 7 -6.56 7.91 -8.57
CA ARG A 7 -5.55 8.92 -8.24
C ARG A 7 -4.33 8.30 -7.57
N ILE A 8 -4.56 7.34 -6.66
CA ILE A 8 -3.45 6.62 -6.02
C ILE A 8 -2.68 5.83 -7.07
N GLN A 9 -3.37 5.11 -7.94
CA GLN A 9 -2.73 4.32 -8.98
C GLN A 9 -1.88 5.18 -9.91
N ASN A 10 -2.40 6.32 -10.33
CA ASN A 10 -1.67 7.23 -11.21
C ASN A 10 -0.43 7.81 -10.53
N ALA A 11 -0.57 8.27 -9.29
CA ALA A 11 0.56 8.83 -8.54
C ALA A 11 1.63 7.77 -8.27
N ALA A 12 1.22 6.56 -7.92
CA ALA A 12 2.14 5.45 -7.69
C ALA A 12 2.87 5.07 -8.97
N GLY A 13 2.16 5.06 -10.10
CA GLY A 13 2.75 4.75 -11.40
C GLY A 13 3.86 5.71 -11.78
N GLU A 14 3.73 6.98 -11.44
CA GLU A 14 4.76 7.99 -11.70
C GLU A 14 6.06 7.71 -10.94
N LEU A 15 5.98 6.98 -9.83
CA LEU A 15 7.14 6.59 -9.03
C LEU A 15 7.64 5.17 -9.34
N GLY A 16 7.08 4.54 -10.37
CA GLY A 16 7.51 3.21 -10.81
C GLY A 16 6.77 2.05 -10.17
N TYR A 17 5.69 2.31 -9.45
CA TYR A 17 4.86 1.25 -8.87
C TYR A 17 3.85 0.73 -9.88
N THR A 18 3.55 -0.57 -9.77
CA THR A 18 2.43 -1.19 -10.48
C THR A 18 1.39 -1.64 -9.46
N VAL A 19 0.16 -1.83 -9.92
CA VAL A 19 -0.94 -2.33 -9.08
C VAL A 19 -1.33 -3.70 -9.61
N PRO A 20 -0.69 -4.78 -9.10
CA PRO A 20 -0.98 -6.12 -9.61
C PRO A 20 -2.37 -6.61 -9.26
N ILE A 21 -2.93 -6.16 -8.14
CA ILE A 21 -4.24 -6.61 -7.69
C ILE A 21 -4.89 -5.58 -6.77
N VAL A 22 -6.22 -5.50 -6.86
CA VAL A 22 -7.05 -4.76 -5.92
C VAL A 22 -8.06 -5.76 -5.34
N HIS A 23 -8.05 -5.91 -4.02
CA HIS A 23 -8.96 -6.80 -3.32
C HIS A 23 -10.26 -6.07 -2.99
N ASP A 24 -11.37 -6.57 -3.51
CA ASP A 24 -12.70 -6.04 -3.18
C ASP A 24 -13.21 -6.74 -1.92
N MET A 25 -12.94 -6.14 -0.77
CA MET A 25 -13.31 -6.73 0.51
C MET A 25 -14.82 -6.76 0.72
N GLN A 26 -15.53 -5.73 0.25
CA GLN A 26 -16.99 -5.70 0.32
C GLN A 26 -17.59 -6.85 -0.47
N GLY A 27 -17.14 -7.04 -1.71
CA GLY A 27 -17.62 -8.13 -2.57
C GLY A 27 -17.26 -9.50 -2.02
N ASN A 28 -16.06 -9.65 -1.46
CA ASN A 28 -15.61 -10.90 -0.86
C ASN A 28 -16.51 -11.29 0.33
N MET A 29 -16.84 -10.32 1.18
CA MET A 29 -17.72 -10.58 2.33
C MET A 29 -19.14 -10.87 1.87
N ALA A 30 -19.64 -10.17 0.86
CA ALA A 30 -20.98 -10.37 0.32
C ALA A 30 -21.17 -11.80 -0.19
N ARG A 31 -20.13 -12.40 -0.77
CA ARG A 31 -20.20 -13.77 -1.25
C ARG A 31 -20.40 -14.78 -0.11
N ASN A 32 -20.11 -14.40 1.11
CA ASN A 32 -20.31 -15.22 2.30
C ASN A 32 -21.55 -14.76 3.10
N GLY A 33 -22.40 -13.94 2.50
CA GLY A 33 -23.61 -13.45 3.14
C GLY A 33 -23.39 -12.40 4.22
N ILE A 34 -22.22 -11.76 4.22
CA ILE A 34 -21.86 -10.74 5.20
C ILE A 34 -21.83 -9.38 4.52
N GLU A 35 -22.53 -8.42 5.11
CA GLU A 35 -22.62 -7.07 4.56
C GLU A 35 -21.69 -6.12 5.31
N VAL A 36 -20.83 -5.43 4.57
CA VAL A 36 -19.94 -4.39 5.10
C VAL A 36 -19.95 -3.20 4.16
N LEU A 37 -19.49 -2.06 4.65
CA LEU A 37 -19.33 -0.87 3.81
C LEU A 37 -18.24 -1.09 2.76
N PRO A 38 -18.23 -0.28 1.69
CA PRO A 38 -17.19 -0.38 0.67
C PRO A 38 -15.80 -0.35 1.25
N ALA A 39 -14.99 -1.31 0.87
CA ALA A 39 -13.60 -1.45 1.32
C ALA A 39 -12.80 -2.19 0.28
N GLN A 40 -11.66 -1.60 -0.11
CA GLN A 40 -10.75 -2.21 -1.07
C GLN A 40 -9.32 -2.10 -0.57
N ILE A 41 -8.51 -3.09 -0.89
CA ILE A 41 -7.08 -3.10 -0.57
C ILE A 41 -6.32 -3.16 -1.89
N MET A 42 -5.53 -2.13 -2.15
CA MET A 42 -4.71 -2.02 -3.34
C MET A 42 -3.30 -2.47 -3.01
N GLU A 43 -2.77 -3.43 -3.76
CA GLU A 43 -1.37 -3.83 -3.65
C GLU A 43 -0.55 -2.97 -4.59
N LEU A 44 0.55 -2.42 -4.08
CA LEU A 44 1.49 -1.61 -4.85
C LEU A 44 2.83 -2.32 -4.88
N CYS A 45 3.33 -2.62 -6.07
CA CYS A 45 4.59 -3.33 -6.25
C CYS A 45 5.60 -2.45 -6.99
N HIS A 46 6.80 -2.30 -6.41
CA HIS A 46 7.92 -1.64 -7.05
C HIS A 46 9.03 -2.66 -7.22
N GLY A 47 9.23 -3.12 -8.45
CA GLY A 47 10.13 -4.24 -8.72
C GLY A 47 11.56 -4.01 -8.25
N ALA A 48 12.11 -2.82 -8.49
CA ALA A 48 13.48 -2.51 -8.08
C ALA A 48 13.65 -2.53 -6.56
N ARG A 49 12.66 -2.01 -5.82
CA ARG A 49 12.72 -2.03 -4.36
C ARG A 49 12.54 -3.44 -3.80
N ALA A 50 11.62 -4.20 -4.38
CA ALA A 50 11.41 -5.60 -3.98
C ALA A 50 12.66 -6.44 -4.24
N TYR A 51 13.33 -6.21 -5.35
CA TYR A 51 14.55 -6.94 -5.68
C TYR A 51 15.63 -6.77 -4.61
N GLU A 52 15.79 -5.56 -4.09
CA GLU A 52 16.78 -5.30 -3.03
C GLU A 52 16.54 -6.14 -1.78
N ILE A 53 15.28 -6.46 -1.48
CA ILE A 53 14.93 -7.34 -0.37
C ILE A 53 15.15 -8.80 -0.73
N LEU A 54 14.78 -9.19 -1.94
CA LEU A 54 14.72 -10.61 -2.35
C LEU A 54 16.07 -11.19 -2.74
N LYS A 55 17.05 -10.35 -3.09
CA LYS A 55 18.33 -10.83 -3.63
C LYS A 55 19.29 -11.40 -2.59
N SER A 56 19.06 -11.16 -1.30
CA SER A 56 19.97 -11.55 -0.24
C SER A 56 19.24 -12.38 0.82
N ASP A 57 19.83 -13.52 1.20
CA ASP A 57 19.22 -14.41 2.18
C ASP A 57 18.93 -13.73 3.51
N LYS A 58 19.78 -12.84 3.95
CA LYS A 58 19.59 -12.17 5.25
C LYS A 58 18.44 -11.17 5.28
N ASP A 59 17.98 -10.72 4.10
CA ASP A 59 16.89 -9.74 4.00
C ASP A 59 15.57 -10.36 3.52
N ARG A 60 15.62 -11.57 2.97
CA ARG A 60 14.45 -12.19 2.32
C ARG A 60 13.24 -12.37 3.22
N TYR A 61 13.45 -12.49 4.53
CA TYR A 61 12.34 -12.63 5.47
C TYR A 61 11.40 -11.43 5.41
N ASN A 62 11.90 -10.27 5.00
CA ASN A 62 11.09 -9.05 4.88
C ASN A 62 10.12 -9.08 3.69
N GLN A 63 10.19 -10.11 2.85
CA GLN A 63 9.17 -10.28 1.81
C GLN A 63 7.76 -10.45 2.40
N ALA A 64 7.65 -10.83 3.67
CA ALA A 64 6.35 -10.89 4.34
C ALA A 64 5.65 -9.53 4.39
N MET A 65 6.40 -8.42 4.23
CA MET A 65 5.87 -7.07 4.16
C MET A 65 5.60 -6.62 2.72
N LEU A 66 5.79 -7.50 1.74
CA LEU A 66 5.61 -7.19 0.33
C LEU A 66 4.47 -8.03 -0.25
N PRO A 67 3.77 -7.56 -1.27
CA PRO A 67 3.80 -6.18 -1.77
C PRO A 67 3.20 -5.20 -0.76
N CYS A 68 3.56 -3.94 -0.89
CA CYS A 68 3.03 -2.88 -0.03
C CYS A 68 1.55 -2.67 -0.34
N ARG A 69 0.78 -2.21 0.64
CA ARG A 69 -0.67 -2.13 0.53
C ARG A 69 -1.21 -0.79 0.96
N VAL A 70 -2.33 -0.41 0.34
CA VAL A 70 -3.10 0.77 0.70
C VAL A 70 -4.55 0.34 0.84
N ALA A 71 -5.19 0.69 1.95
CA ALA A 71 -6.62 0.43 2.14
C ALA A 71 -7.40 1.69 1.80
N VAL A 72 -8.45 1.54 0.99
CA VAL A 72 -9.37 2.62 0.63
C VAL A 72 -10.76 2.15 1.02
N TYR A 73 -11.44 2.91 1.87
CA TYR A 73 -12.70 2.46 2.45
C TYR A 73 -13.59 3.62 2.83
N GLU A 74 -14.89 3.33 2.96
CA GLU A 74 -15.86 4.30 3.44
C GLU A 74 -16.25 4.00 4.88
N LYS A 75 -16.55 5.05 5.62
CA LYS A 75 -17.13 4.95 6.96
C LYS A 75 -18.59 5.34 6.91
N GLU A 76 -19.27 5.19 8.05
CA GLU A 76 -20.70 5.50 8.17
C GLU A 76 -21.02 6.97 7.90
N ASP A 77 -20.03 7.85 7.98
CA ASP A 77 -20.19 9.27 7.65
C ASP A 77 -20.27 9.53 6.13
N GLY A 78 -20.16 8.47 5.32
CA GLY A 78 -20.20 8.57 3.86
C GLY A 78 -18.91 9.06 3.21
N LYS A 79 -17.87 9.30 4.00
CA LYS A 79 -16.59 9.77 3.49
C LYS A 79 -15.66 8.62 3.17
N THR A 80 -14.74 8.87 2.23
CA THR A 80 -13.70 7.92 1.82
C THR A 80 -12.43 8.18 2.62
N TYR A 81 -11.86 7.11 3.15
CA TYR A 81 -10.63 7.15 3.94
C TYR A 81 -9.56 6.31 3.28
N VAL A 82 -8.32 6.68 3.52
CA VAL A 82 -7.15 5.95 3.03
C VAL A 82 -6.23 5.67 4.21
N SER A 83 -5.77 4.43 4.32
CA SER A 83 -4.78 4.07 5.33
C SER A 83 -3.68 3.23 4.73
N TRP A 84 -2.47 3.35 5.27
CA TRP A 84 -1.31 2.59 4.83
C TRP A 84 -0.33 2.44 5.98
N THR A 85 0.57 1.48 5.85
CA THR A 85 1.61 1.24 6.87
C THR A 85 2.62 2.38 6.86
N ASN A 86 3.01 2.84 8.04
CA ASN A 86 4.08 3.82 8.18
C ASN A 86 5.43 3.12 7.98
N TYR A 87 5.86 3.00 6.73
CA TYR A 87 7.09 2.30 6.40
C TYR A 87 8.34 3.03 6.89
N ALA A 88 8.29 4.35 6.99
CA ALA A 88 9.40 5.11 7.55
C ALA A 88 9.65 4.73 9.02
N HIS A 89 8.57 4.57 9.78
CA HIS A 89 8.68 4.11 11.17
C HIS A 89 9.15 2.66 11.24
N PHE A 90 8.57 1.80 10.39
CA PHE A 90 8.96 0.39 10.33
C PHE A 90 10.45 0.24 9.99
N SER A 91 10.99 1.11 9.13
CA SER A 91 12.40 1.05 8.75
C SER A 91 13.35 1.15 9.94
N GLN A 92 12.93 1.81 11.01
CA GLN A 92 13.75 1.98 12.22
C GLN A 92 13.97 0.67 12.97
N LEU A 93 13.16 -0.35 12.68
CA LEU A 93 13.27 -1.67 13.28
C LEU A 93 14.23 -2.57 12.50
N GLU A 94 14.76 -2.10 11.39
CA GLU A 94 15.59 -2.87 10.48
C GLU A 94 16.98 -2.28 10.35
N HIS A 95 17.84 -2.98 9.60
CA HIS A 95 19.24 -2.62 9.36
C HIS A 95 19.59 -2.72 7.89
N GLY A 96 20.66 -2.07 7.50
CA GLY A 96 21.24 -2.23 6.17
C GLY A 96 20.29 -1.93 5.04
N ILE A 97 20.24 -2.83 4.05
CA ILE A 97 19.45 -2.60 2.85
C ILE A 97 17.95 -2.63 3.13
N SER A 98 17.48 -3.46 4.06
CA SER A 98 16.06 -3.49 4.42
C SER A 98 15.62 -2.16 5.01
N MET A 99 16.42 -1.58 5.91
CA MET A 99 16.13 -0.26 6.46
C MET A 99 16.03 0.79 5.35
N GLU A 100 16.98 0.78 4.44
CA GLU A 100 17.02 1.74 3.33
C GLU A 100 15.82 1.61 2.41
N VAL A 101 15.45 0.37 2.05
CA VAL A 101 14.29 0.11 1.19
C VAL A 101 13.01 0.61 1.84
N PHE A 102 12.76 0.25 3.09
CA PHE A 102 11.52 0.67 3.77
C PHE A 102 11.48 2.18 4.01
N ARG A 103 12.62 2.80 4.24
CA ARG A 103 12.69 4.26 4.33
C ARG A 103 12.29 4.91 3.01
N GLN A 104 12.78 4.37 1.90
CA GLN A 104 12.43 4.87 0.56
C GLN A 104 10.96 4.65 0.24
N VAL A 105 10.42 3.48 0.59
CA VAL A 105 8.98 3.18 0.40
C VAL A 105 8.14 4.16 1.22
N GLY A 106 8.54 4.47 2.45
CA GLY A 106 7.85 5.45 3.28
C GLY A 106 7.82 6.83 2.62
N SER A 107 8.95 7.26 2.08
CA SER A 107 9.05 8.53 1.36
C SER A 107 8.18 8.53 0.11
N ASP A 108 8.18 7.42 -0.64
CA ASP A 108 7.33 7.28 -1.83
C ASP A 108 5.86 7.41 -1.47
N TYR A 109 5.43 6.78 -0.36
CA TYR A 109 4.04 6.82 0.06
C TYR A 109 3.63 8.22 0.49
N ASP A 110 4.49 8.94 1.19
CA ASP A 110 4.22 10.33 1.54
C ASP A 110 4.00 11.17 0.28
N GLU A 111 4.81 10.95 -0.74
CA GLU A 111 4.67 11.67 -2.01
C GLU A 111 3.39 11.26 -2.75
N ILE A 112 3.08 9.97 -2.81
CA ILE A 112 1.86 9.47 -3.46
C ILE A 112 0.62 10.08 -2.82
N MET A 113 0.58 10.11 -1.49
CA MET A 113 -0.61 10.55 -0.75
C MET A 113 -0.74 12.08 -0.66
N GLN A 114 0.33 12.79 -0.93
CA GLN A 114 0.30 14.24 -0.95
C GLN A 114 -0.69 14.73 -2.01
N GLY A 115 -1.64 15.54 -1.62
CA GLY A 115 -2.67 16.02 -2.53
C GLY A 115 -3.85 15.07 -2.72
N ILE A 116 -3.78 13.85 -2.22
CA ILE A 116 -4.89 12.89 -2.25
C ILE A 116 -5.61 12.87 -0.91
N VAL A 117 -4.83 12.81 0.17
CA VAL A 117 -5.34 12.73 1.54
C VAL A 117 -5.40 14.11 2.15
N LYS A 118 -6.53 14.43 2.75
CA LYS A 118 -6.72 15.65 3.53
C LYS A 118 -6.65 15.31 5.01
N GLU A 119 -6.01 16.17 5.75
CA GLU A 119 -5.94 16.03 7.20
C GLU A 119 -7.19 16.57 7.90
#